data_58849fa14d6db66e9e9f8f4b45a7fc43
#
_entry.id   58849fa14d6db66e9e9f8f4b45a7fc43
#
_cell.length_a   1.000
_cell.length_b   1.000
_cell.length_c   1.000
_cell.angle_alpha   90.00
_cell.angle_beta   90.00
_cell.angle_gamma   90.00
#
_symmetry.space_group_name_H-M   'P 1'
#
loop_
_entity.id
_entity.type
_entity.pdbx_description
1 polymer ?
#
loop_
_entity_poly.entity_id
_entity_poly.type
_entity_poly.pdbx_seq_one_letter_code
_entity_poly.pdbx_strand_id
1 'polypeptide(L)' 'MSPLHELLAHNITCPYCWETINITLDASVPEQEYVEDCQVCCNPIDLKITIDERGQAVVMALNPED' A
#
# COMPACT_ATOMS: atom_id res chain seq x y z
N MET A 1 24.79 -10.42 -5.83
CA MET A 1 23.52 -11.12 -5.62
C MET A 1 22.34 -10.18 -5.76
N SER A 2 21.41 -10.54 -6.62
CA SER A 2 20.27 -9.68 -6.82
C SER A 2 19.29 -9.78 -5.65
N PRO A 3 18.64 -8.71 -5.29
CA PRO A 3 17.62 -8.75 -4.25
C PRO A 3 16.43 -9.60 -4.72
N LEU A 4 15.83 -10.32 -3.78
CA LEU A 4 14.67 -11.12 -4.08
C LEU A 4 13.40 -10.28 -4.12
N HIS A 5 13.47 -9.07 -3.58
CA HIS A 5 12.32 -8.19 -3.49
C HIS A 5 12.66 -6.83 -4.04
N GLU A 6 11.72 -6.26 -4.78
CA GLU A 6 11.83 -4.88 -5.23
C GLU A 6 10.88 -4.04 -4.40
N LEU A 7 11.43 -3.31 -3.45
CA LEU A 7 10.62 -2.49 -2.56
C LEU A 7 10.44 -1.11 -3.18
N LEU A 8 9.20 -0.68 -3.26
CA LEU A 8 8.84 0.63 -3.81
C LEU A 8 8.13 1.46 -2.75
N ALA A 9 8.50 2.72 -2.69
CA ALA A 9 7.78 3.66 -1.85
C ALA A 9 6.59 4.20 -2.63
N HIS A 10 5.44 4.26 -1.98
CA HIS A 10 4.21 4.71 -2.62
C HIS A 10 3.43 5.57 -1.65
N ASN A 11 2.89 6.68 -2.14
CA ASN A 11 2.08 7.56 -1.31
C ASN A 11 0.62 7.23 -1.49
N ILE A 12 -0.09 7.11 -0.36
CA ILE A 12 -1.53 6.90 -0.38
C ILE A 12 -2.20 7.94 0.50
N THR A 13 -3.49 8.11 0.30
CA THR A 13 -4.29 8.99 1.13
C THR A 13 -5.07 8.17 2.13
N CYS A 14 -4.91 8.48 3.41
CA CYS A 14 -5.62 7.80 4.47
C CYS A 14 -7.13 8.05 4.32
N PRO A 15 -7.96 7.00 4.32
CA PRO A 15 -9.40 7.18 4.15
C PRO A 15 -10.10 7.73 5.39
N TYR A 16 -9.40 7.85 6.50
CA TYR A 16 -9.98 8.38 7.74
C TYR A 16 -9.66 9.85 7.93
N CYS A 17 -8.39 10.22 7.84
CA CYS A 17 -7.95 11.59 8.14
C CYS A 17 -7.54 12.37 6.90
N TRP A 18 -7.50 11.73 5.74
CA TRP A 18 -7.17 12.33 4.45
C TRP A 18 -5.74 12.85 4.34
N GLU A 19 -4.88 12.42 5.25
CA GLU A 19 -3.46 12.76 5.15
C GLU A 19 -2.75 11.82 4.19
N THR A 20 -1.73 12.33 3.54
CA THR A 20 -0.89 11.50 2.67
C THR A 20 0.13 10.77 3.51
N ILE A 21 0.16 9.46 3.39
CA ILE A 21 1.14 8.64 4.09
C ILE A 21 1.95 7.84 3.07
N ASN A 22 3.16 7.49 3.48
CA ASN A 22 4.06 6.73 2.63
C ASN A 22 4.05 5.27 3.07
N ILE A 23 3.88 4.38 2.11
CA ILE A 23 3.94 2.94 2.37
C ILE A 23 5.02 2.33 1.50
N THR A 24 5.46 1.14 1.88
CA THR A 24 6.40 0.37 1.09
C THR A 24 5.71 -0.89 0.61
N LEU A 25 5.81 -1.15 -0.67
CA LEU A 25 5.22 -2.34 -1.25
C LEU A 25 6.29 -3.14 -1.99
N ASP A 26 5.98 -4.40 -2.25
CA ASP A 26 6.89 -5.31 -2.92
C ASP A 26 6.46 -5.48 -4.37
N ALA A 27 7.22 -4.91 -5.29
CA ALA A 27 6.88 -4.95 -6.71
C ALA A 27 7.07 -6.33 -7.34
N SER A 28 7.69 -7.26 -6.63
CA SER A 28 7.87 -8.61 -7.13
C SER A 28 6.66 -9.50 -6.89
N VAL A 29 5.70 -9.03 -6.09
CA VAL A 29 4.48 -9.78 -5.77
C VAL A 29 3.31 -9.12 -6.51
N PRO A 30 2.68 -9.82 -7.47
CA PRO A 30 1.63 -9.20 -8.29
C PRO A 30 0.36 -8.84 -7.52
N GLU A 31 0.07 -9.54 -6.42
CA GLU A 31 -1.10 -9.23 -5.61
C GLU A 31 -0.73 -9.27 -4.14
N GLN A 32 -1.06 -8.22 -3.43
CA GLN A 32 -0.76 -8.09 -2.01
C GLN A 32 -1.95 -7.50 -1.29
N GLU A 33 -2.23 -8.03 -0.11
CA GLU A 33 -3.23 -7.45 0.79
C GLU A 33 -2.66 -7.45 2.18
N TYR A 34 -2.71 -6.30 2.84
CA TYR A 34 -2.29 -6.21 4.23
C TYR A 34 -2.89 -4.96 4.86
N VAL A 35 -2.78 -4.90 6.18
CA VAL A 35 -3.28 -3.78 6.95
C VAL A 35 -2.10 -2.91 7.37
N GLU A 36 -2.20 -1.61 7.13
CA GLU A 36 -1.19 -0.64 7.53
C GLU A 36 -1.83 0.39 8.44
N ASP A 37 -1.15 0.72 9.52
CA ASP A 37 -1.67 1.73 10.44
C ASP A 37 -1.31 3.13 9.94
N CYS A 38 -2.30 4.01 9.94
CA CYS A 38 -2.05 5.40 9.64
C CYS A 38 -1.26 6.03 10.78
N GLN A 39 -0.15 6.69 10.46
CA GLN A 39 0.70 7.29 11.47
C GLN A 39 0.11 8.57 12.06
N VAL A 40 -0.91 9.13 11.42
CA VAL A 40 -1.52 10.37 11.86
C VAL A 40 -2.71 10.11 12.77
N CYS A 41 -3.64 9.27 12.33
CA CYS A 41 -4.86 9.01 13.10
C CYS A 41 -4.87 7.64 13.77
N CYS A 42 -3.87 6.83 13.55
CA CYS A 42 -3.69 5.52 14.18
C CYS A 42 -4.79 4.51 13.87
N ASN A 43 -5.50 4.69 12.78
CA ASN A 43 -6.54 3.76 12.36
C ASN A 43 -5.99 2.77 11.34
N PRO A 44 -6.47 1.52 11.34
CA PRO A 44 -6.01 0.53 10.37
C PRO A 44 -6.57 0.80 8.99
N ILE A 45 -5.72 0.67 7.99
CA ILE A 45 -6.10 0.85 6.59
C ILE A 45 -5.90 -0.47 5.87
N ASP A 46 -6.94 -0.97 5.23
CA ASP A 46 -6.81 -2.15 4.39
C ASP A 46 -6.20 -1.73 3.06
N LEU A 47 -5.05 -2.31 2.76
CA LEU A 47 -4.36 -2.03 1.51
C LEU A 47 -4.49 -3.20 0.57
N LYS A 48 -4.88 -2.91 -0.64
CA LYS A 48 -4.94 -3.89 -1.69
C LYS A 48 -4.06 -3.41 -2.83
N ILE A 49 -3.04 -4.17 -3.13
CA ILE A 49 -2.02 -3.76 -4.08
C ILE A 49 -1.97 -4.76 -5.22
N THR A 50 -2.01 -4.25 -6.44
CA THR A 50 -1.91 -5.05 -7.64
C THR A 50 -0.81 -4.48 -8.51
N ILE A 51 0.08 -5.35 -9.00
CA ILE A 51 1.12 -4.95 -9.94
C ILE A 51 0.69 -5.44 -11.32
N ASP A 52 0.60 -4.53 -12.28
CA ASP A 52 0.18 -4.91 -13.64
C ASP A 52 1.36 -5.45 -14.45
N GLU A 53 1.08 -5.81 -15.71
CA GLU A 53 2.09 -6.38 -16.58
C GLU A 53 3.23 -5.43 -16.89
N ARG A 54 3.01 -4.14 -16.72
CA ARG A 54 4.02 -3.11 -16.95
C ARG A 54 4.85 -2.82 -15.71
N GLY A 55 4.53 -3.47 -14.60
CA GLY A 55 5.19 -3.23 -13.36
C GLY A 55 4.66 -2.03 -12.59
N GLN A 56 3.51 -1.51 -12.97
CA GLN A 56 2.88 -0.39 -12.26
C GLN A 56 2.05 -0.89 -11.11
N ALA A 57 2.20 -0.24 -9.97
CA ALA A 57 1.45 -0.58 -8.79
C ALA A 57 0.14 0.18 -8.74
N VAL A 58 -0.94 -0.55 -8.51
CA VAL A 58 -2.24 0.03 -8.23
C VAL A 58 -2.55 -0.26 -6.78
N VAL A 59 -2.72 0.78 -5.99
CA VAL A 59 -2.94 0.64 -4.54
C VAL A 59 -4.32 1.17 -4.20
N MET A 60 -5.11 0.33 -3.54
CA MET A 60 -6.41 0.72 -3.02
C MET A 60 -6.34 0.77 -1.50
N ALA A 61 -6.64 1.92 -0.93
CA ALA A 61 -6.70 2.09 0.51
C ALA A 61 -8.17 2.08 0.91
N LEU A 62 -8.56 1.08 1.68
CA LEU A 62 -9.94 0.85 2.04
C LEU A 62 -10.16 1.03 3.54
N ASN A 63 -11.31 1.58 3.87
CA ASN A 63 -11.75 1.68 5.26
C ASN A 63 -12.49 0.39 5.61
N PRO A 64 -11.95 -0.46 6.49
CA PRO A 64 -12.58 -1.75 6.79
C PRO A 64 -13.93 -1.63 7.49
N GLU A 65 -14.23 -0.47 8.05
CA GLU A 65 -15.51 -0.27 8.73
C GLU A 65 -16.61 0.24 7.82
N ASP A 66 -16.26 0.49 6.59
CA ASP A 66 -17.19 1.10 5.63
C ASP A 66 -17.97 0.05 4.85
#